data_8ab1e5e8921d4c9ec114bb0d466c2cf2
#
_entry.id   8ab1e5e8921d4c9ec114bb0d466c2cf2
#
_cell.length_a   1.000
_cell.length_b   1.000
_cell.length_c   1.000
_cell.angle_alpha   90.00
_cell.angle_beta   90.00
_cell.angle_gamma   90.00
#
_symmetry.space_group_name_H-M   'P 1'
#
loop_
_entity.id
_entity.type
_entity.pdbx_description
1 polymer ?
#
loop_
_entity_poly.entity_id
_entity_poly.type
_entity_poly.pdbx_seq_one_letter_code
_entity_poly.pdbx_strand_id
1 'polypeptide(L)'
;MREIVLDTETTGFEPSEGDRIVEIGAVELFNHLPTGRTYHQYINPERNMPEAAFNVHGLSEEFLSDKPIFKNIAQEFIDFIADSKLVIHNAYFDMKFLNAELGW
;
A
#
# COMPACT_ATOMS: atom_id res chain seq x y z
N MET A 1 -7.21 -21.99 3.79
CA MET A 1 -6.06 -21.10 3.99
C MET A 1 -6.44 -19.68 3.57
N ARG A 2 -6.16 -18.74 4.43
CA ARG A 2 -6.47 -17.32 4.17
C ARG A 2 -5.31 -16.65 3.46
N GLU A 3 -5.60 -15.99 2.33
CA GLU A 3 -4.62 -15.26 1.55
C GLU A 3 -5.08 -13.83 1.35
N ILE A 4 -4.14 -12.90 1.23
CA ILE A 4 -4.44 -11.50 0.90
C ILE A 4 -3.71 -11.17 -0.39
N VAL A 5 -4.46 -10.83 -1.43
CA VAL A 5 -3.91 -10.31 -2.68
C VAL A 5 -3.75 -8.80 -2.50
N LEU A 6 -2.51 -8.31 -2.61
CA LEU A 6 -2.15 -6.97 -2.24
C LEU A 6 -1.48 -6.24 -3.39
N ASP A 7 -1.79 -4.96 -3.55
CA ASP A 7 -1.14 -4.08 -4.51
C ASP A 7 -0.95 -2.70 -3.88
N THR A 8 0.11 -1.99 -4.28
CA THR A 8 0.39 -0.64 -3.79
C THR A 8 0.71 0.31 -4.94
N GLU A 9 0.46 1.61 -4.70
CA GLU A 9 0.98 2.70 -5.53
C GLU A 9 1.90 3.54 -4.67
N THR A 10 2.92 4.15 -5.27
CA THR A 10 3.98 4.85 -4.55
C THR A 10 4.37 6.15 -5.26
N THR A 11 5.20 6.97 -4.59
CA THR A 11 5.73 8.20 -5.20
C THR A 11 6.92 7.93 -6.12
N GLY A 12 7.49 6.73 -6.11
CA GLY A 12 8.66 6.39 -6.93
C GLY A 12 9.10 4.96 -6.70
N PHE A 13 10.38 4.69 -6.90
CA PHE A 13 10.90 3.32 -6.93
C PHE A 13 11.74 2.93 -5.72
N GLU A 14 12.10 3.89 -4.86
CA GLU A 14 13.11 3.61 -3.84
C GLU A 14 12.78 4.27 -2.50
N PRO A 15 12.35 3.48 -1.50
CA PRO A 15 12.06 4.05 -0.17
C PRO A 15 13.28 4.63 0.53
N SER A 16 14.49 4.15 0.22
CA SER A 16 15.71 4.72 0.78
C SER A 16 15.98 6.15 0.28
N GLU A 17 15.35 6.57 -0.81
CA GLU A 17 15.42 7.91 -1.35
C GLU A 17 14.22 8.77 -0.94
N GLY A 18 13.42 8.30 0.00
CA GLY A 18 12.27 9.03 0.53
C GLY A 18 10.96 8.76 -0.16
N ASP A 19 10.89 7.80 -1.08
CA ASP A 19 9.63 7.44 -1.72
C ASP A 19 8.72 6.72 -0.73
N ARG A 20 7.42 6.99 -0.86
CA ARG A 20 6.41 6.54 0.09
C ARG A 20 5.23 5.89 -0.63
N ILE A 21 4.51 5.04 0.10
CA ILE A 21 3.25 4.45 -0.38
C ILE A 21 2.15 5.51 -0.37
N VAL A 22 1.33 5.54 -1.41
CA VAL A 22 0.19 6.46 -1.53
C VAL A 22 -1.15 5.75 -1.64
N GLU A 23 -1.16 4.46 -1.93
CA GLU A 23 -2.39 3.68 -2.00
C GLU A 23 -2.08 2.21 -1.69
N ILE A 24 -2.98 1.58 -0.92
CA ILE A 24 -2.95 0.13 -0.68
C ILE A 24 -4.32 -0.42 -1.08
N GLY A 25 -4.30 -1.46 -1.91
CA GLY A 25 -5.49 -2.25 -2.23
C GLY A 25 -5.25 -3.70 -1.85
N ALA A 26 -6.20 -4.31 -1.14
CA ALA A 26 -6.06 -5.69 -0.68
C ALA A 26 -7.40 -6.41 -0.72
N VAL A 27 -7.37 -7.67 -1.16
CA VAL A 27 -8.56 -8.52 -1.28
C VAL A 27 -8.28 -9.84 -0.57
N GLU A 28 -9.20 -10.22 0.30
CA GLU A 28 -9.08 -11.49 1.03
C GLU A 28 -9.61 -12.65 0.20
N LEU A 29 -8.84 -13.74 0.16
CA LEU A 29 -9.27 -15.01 -0.40
C LEU A 29 -9.24 -16.06 0.71
N PHE A 30 -10.18 -17.01 0.65
CA PHE A 30 -10.15 -18.21 1.47
C PHE A 30 -10.30 -19.41 0.55
N ASN A 31 -9.34 -20.33 0.59
CA ASN A 31 -9.26 -21.45 -0.35
C ASN A 31 -9.38 -20.99 -1.80
N HIS A 32 -8.66 -19.90 -2.13
CA HIS A 32 -8.55 -19.30 -3.46
C HIS A 32 -9.84 -18.65 -3.97
N LEU A 33 -10.82 -18.41 -3.11
CA LEU A 33 -12.08 -17.74 -3.47
C LEU A 33 -12.22 -16.43 -2.69
N PRO A 34 -12.66 -15.34 -3.35
CA PRO A 34 -12.92 -14.08 -2.65
C PRO A 34 -13.94 -14.24 -1.55
N THR A 35 -13.65 -13.64 -0.38
CA THR A 35 -14.56 -13.68 0.77
C THR A 35 -15.49 -12.49 0.85
N GLY A 36 -15.21 -11.44 0.05
CA GLY A 36 -15.91 -10.16 0.17
C GLY A 36 -15.22 -9.16 1.08
N ARG A 37 -14.25 -9.59 1.90
CA ARG A 37 -13.46 -8.66 2.72
C ARG A 37 -12.38 -8.01 1.87
N THR A 38 -12.34 -6.68 1.89
CA THR A 38 -11.33 -5.90 1.18
C THR A 38 -10.80 -4.79 2.08
N TYR A 39 -9.60 -4.31 1.74
CA TYR A 39 -9.02 -3.13 2.38
C TYR A 39 -8.54 -2.20 1.26
N HIS A 40 -8.92 -0.94 1.34
CA HIS A 40 -8.46 0.06 0.39
C HIS A 40 -8.24 1.38 1.13
N GLN A 41 -7.06 1.97 0.94
CA GLN A 41 -6.72 3.21 1.61
C GLN A 41 -5.80 4.06 0.74
N TYR A 42 -6.18 5.31 0.52
CA TYR A 42 -5.25 6.32 0.03
C TYR A 42 -4.47 6.88 1.21
N ILE A 43 -3.22 7.25 0.99
CA ILE A 43 -2.31 7.65 2.04
C ILE A 43 -1.60 8.93 1.64
N ASN A 44 -1.55 9.90 2.55
CA ASN A 44 -0.75 11.11 2.37
C ASN A 44 0.73 10.75 2.55
N PRO A 45 1.56 10.87 1.50
CA PRO A 45 2.97 10.48 1.59
C PRO A 45 3.84 11.49 2.31
N GLU A 46 3.28 12.63 2.73
CA GLU A 46 4.02 13.71 3.41
C GLU A 46 5.20 14.24 2.58
N ARG A 47 5.03 14.24 1.27
CA ARG A 47 6.04 14.72 0.33
C ARG A 47 5.37 15.08 -1.00
N ASN A 48 6.12 15.73 -1.87
CA ASN A 48 5.64 16.06 -3.21
C ASN A 48 5.40 14.79 -4.04
N MET A 49 4.52 14.92 -5.04
CA MET A 49 4.26 13.84 -5.99
C MET A 49 5.07 14.09 -7.26
N PRO A 50 6.10 13.26 -7.53
CA PRO A 50 6.84 13.38 -8.79
C PRO A 50 5.93 13.17 -10.00
N GLU A 51 6.16 13.93 -11.07
CA GLU A 51 5.35 13.84 -12.28
C GLU A 51 5.34 12.44 -12.85
N ALA A 52 6.46 11.74 -12.84
CA ALA A 52 6.55 10.39 -13.37
C ALA A 52 5.61 9.43 -12.64
N ALA A 53 5.52 9.55 -11.32
CA ALA A 53 4.61 8.71 -10.53
C ALA A 53 3.16 9.09 -10.80
N PHE A 54 2.85 10.38 -10.85
CA PHE A 54 1.50 10.85 -11.16
C PHE A 54 1.02 10.33 -12.52
N ASN A 55 1.90 10.31 -13.51
CA ASN A 55 1.57 9.81 -14.85
C ASN A 55 1.21 8.32 -14.85
N VAL A 56 1.68 7.57 -13.85
CA VAL A 56 1.35 6.14 -13.71
C VAL A 56 0.00 5.94 -13.02
N HIS A 57 -0.21 6.56 -11.85
CA HIS A 57 -1.39 6.25 -11.02
C HIS A 57 -2.43 7.36 -10.95
N GLY A 58 -2.12 8.57 -11.41
CA GLY A 58 -3.10 9.67 -11.46
C GLY A 58 -3.46 10.28 -10.11
N LEU A 59 -2.72 9.98 -9.04
CA LEU A 59 -2.99 10.49 -7.70
C LEU A 59 -2.16 11.75 -7.46
N SER A 60 -2.84 12.92 -7.38
CA SER A 60 -2.15 14.18 -7.19
C SER A 60 -1.79 14.43 -5.74
N GLU A 61 -0.78 15.26 -5.52
CA GLU A 61 -0.41 15.71 -4.18
C GLU A 61 -1.60 16.38 -3.49
N GLU A 62 -2.35 17.20 -4.23
CA GLU A 62 -3.54 17.87 -3.69
C GLU A 62 -4.60 16.87 -3.26
N PHE A 63 -4.89 15.86 -4.09
CA PHE A 63 -5.88 14.83 -3.75
C PHE A 63 -5.49 14.10 -2.46
N LEU A 64 -4.20 13.82 -2.29
CA LEU A 64 -3.72 13.04 -1.14
C LEU A 64 -3.53 13.89 0.12
N SER A 65 -3.61 15.22 0.01
CA SER A 65 -3.29 16.13 1.11
C SER A 65 -4.22 15.98 2.32
N ASP A 66 -5.46 15.53 2.12
CA ASP A 66 -6.42 15.32 3.21
C ASP A 66 -6.54 13.85 3.63
N LYS A 67 -5.68 12.99 3.11
CA LYS A 67 -5.69 11.58 3.45
C LYS A 67 -4.82 11.32 4.68
N PRO A 68 -5.07 10.22 5.42
CA PRO A 68 -4.24 9.91 6.59
C PRO A 68 -2.81 9.57 6.17
N ILE A 69 -1.87 9.85 7.07
CA ILE A 69 -0.49 9.41 6.89
C ILE A 69 -0.39 7.93 7.24
N PHE A 70 0.65 7.25 6.76
CA PHE A 70 0.77 5.80 6.96
C PHE A 70 0.75 5.40 8.43
N LYS A 71 1.40 6.17 9.28
CA LYS A 71 1.42 5.91 10.72
C LYS A 71 0.01 5.72 11.32
N ASN A 72 -0.95 6.49 10.81
CA ASN A 72 -2.32 6.47 11.34
C ASN A 72 -3.13 5.28 10.86
N ILE A 73 -2.72 4.61 9.77
CA ILE A 73 -3.45 3.45 9.24
C ILE A 73 -2.68 2.14 9.43
N ALA A 74 -1.46 2.21 9.94
CA ALA A 74 -0.58 1.04 10.03
C ALA A 74 -1.22 -0.10 10.84
N GLN A 75 -1.84 0.21 11.97
CA GLN A 75 -2.42 -0.82 12.83
C GLN A 75 -3.63 -1.49 12.17
N GLU A 76 -4.51 -0.72 11.55
CA GLU A 76 -5.68 -1.30 10.86
C GLU A 76 -5.24 -2.16 9.68
N PHE A 77 -4.18 -1.76 8.98
CA PHE A 77 -3.63 -2.55 7.88
C PHE A 77 -3.05 -3.87 8.40
N ILE A 78 -2.24 -3.81 9.47
CA ILE A 78 -1.67 -5.01 10.10
C ILE A 78 -2.79 -5.95 10.57
N ASP A 79 -3.84 -5.40 11.17
CA ASP A 79 -4.98 -6.20 11.64
C ASP A 79 -5.70 -6.87 10.48
N PHE A 80 -5.81 -6.20 9.34
CA PHE A 80 -6.44 -6.79 8.16
C PHE A 80 -5.63 -7.96 7.61
N ILE A 81 -4.31 -7.80 7.45
CA ILE A 81 -3.48 -8.87 6.90
C ILE A 81 -3.21 -9.98 7.90
N ALA A 82 -3.17 -9.66 9.20
CA ALA A 82 -2.96 -10.60 10.31
C ALA A 82 -1.86 -11.64 10.00
N ASP A 83 -2.18 -12.93 10.08
CA ASP A 83 -1.25 -14.02 9.79
C ASP A 83 -1.46 -14.63 8.40
N SER A 84 -2.16 -13.92 7.52
CA SER A 84 -2.45 -14.40 6.17
C SER A 84 -1.20 -14.50 5.32
N LYS A 85 -1.25 -15.39 4.32
CA LYS A 85 -0.26 -15.42 3.27
C LYS A 85 -0.51 -14.25 2.32
N LEU A 86 0.53 -13.47 2.05
CA LEU A 86 0.43 -12.35 1.11
C LEU A 86 0.75 -12.83 -0.30
N VAL A 87 -0.09 -12.45 -1.25
CA VAL A 87 0.08 -12.74 -2.68
C VAL A 87 0.23 -11.41 -3.38
N ILE A 88 1.42 -11.12 -3.90
CA ILE A 88 1.76 -9.80 -4.44
C ILE A 88 2.46 -9.99 -5.79
N HIS A 89 1.93 -9.32 -6.82
CA HIS A 89 2.61 -9.24 -8.11
C HIS A 89 3.83 -8.32 -7.93
N ASN A 90 5.00 -8.73 -8.38
CA ASN A 90 6.26 -7.99 -8.15
C ASN A 90 6.51 -7.75 -6.64
N ALA A 91 6.45 -8.82 -5.85
CA ALA A 91 6.50 -8.77 -4.40
C ALA A 91 7.72 -8.02 -3.83
N TYR A 92 8.88 -8.12 -4.50
CA TYR A 92 10.07 -7.42 -4.04
C TYR A 92 9.85 -5.91 -3.94
N PHE A 93 9.18 -5.33 -4.93
CA PHE A 93 8.90 -3.90 -4.97
C PHE A 93 7.98 -3.48 -3.80
N ASP A 94 6.82 -4.14 -3.68
CA ASP A 94 5.84 -3.80 -2.65
C ASP A 94 6.39 -4.07 -1.26
N MET A 95 7.11 -5.17 -1.07
CA MET A 95 7.64 -5.55 0.24
C MET A 95 8.70 -4.57 0.75
N LYS A 96 9.56 -4.04 -0.12
CA LYS A 96 10.53 -3.06 0.35
C LYS A 96 9.87 -1.76 0.83
N PHE A 97 8.75 -1.36 0.22
CA PHE A 97 7.98 -0.21 0.67
C PHE A 97 7.25 -0.51 1.98
N LEU A 98 6.61 -1.67 2.08
CA LEU A 98 5.94 -2.07 3.32
C LEU A 98 6.93 -2.19 4.48
N ASN A 99 8.09 -2.78 4.24
CA ASN A 99 9.13 -2.89 5.26
C ASN A 99 9.58 -1.51 5.74
N ALA A 100 9.77 -0.57 4.81
CA ALA A 100 10.19 0.79 5.16
C ALA A 100 9.11 1.52 5.97
N GLU A 101 7.84 1.41 5.56
CA GLU A 101 6.74 2.11 6.23
C GLU A 101 6.45 1.52 7.61
N LEU A 102 6.50 0.19 7.74
CA LEU A 102 6.17 -0.51 8.97
C LEU A 102 7.37 -0.68 9.91
N GLY A 103 8.57 -0.42 9.44
CA GLY A 103 9.78 -0.61 10.24
C GLY A 103 10.15 -2.09 10.40
N TRP A 104 9.77 -2.91 9.47
CA TRP A 104 10.06 -4.35 9.50
C TRP A 104 11.48 -4.66 9.01
#